data_6a93c961d42d0284467b4acb819682a6
#
_entry.id   6a93c961d42d0284467b4acb819682a6
#
_cell.length_a   1.000
_cell.length_b   1.000
_cell.length_c   1.000
_cell.angle_alpha   90.00
_cell.angle_beta   90.00
_cell.angle_gamma   90.00
#
_symmetry.space_group_name_H-M   'P 1'
#
loop_
_entity.id
_entity.type
_entity.pdbx_description
1 polymer ?
#
loop_
_entity_poly.entity_id
_entity_poly.type
_entity_poly.pdbx_seq_one_letter_code
_entity_poly.pdbx_strand_id
1 'polypeptide(L)'
;HIGYGFSRYSTDRYFLAPHFEKMLYDNALLIMAYVSVYGMTQNHLYLDTAEKTAQYVLREMTSLDGGFYSAQDADSEGIEGKYYTFTLTEIIDVLGEERGKRFSEAFDITEKGNFEGVNIPNLLKSNVLDADFDGEMQTLYHYRKIRSKLHLDDKILISWNAMMIASLSLLYRGSRNEKYLEAAMNAQRFLEKNLCEGLCLYTSWRGQKHSENSFLDDYAFYITALLELYHSTLNKDYLEKAEQFCREAVRRFADTVNGGFYLSDSNNSELFMNPKETYDGAVPSGNSVMAYNFVRL
;
A
#
# COMPACT_ATOMS: atom_id res chain seq x y z
N HIS A 1 6.70 -14.66 0.40
CA HIS A 1 7.71 -13.68 -0.01
C HIS A 1 8.70 -13.33 1.09
N ILE A 2 9.99 -13.31 0.76
CA ILE A 2 11.02 -12.81 1.67
C ILE A 2 10.77 -11.33 1.97
N GLY A 3 10.53 -10.99 3.26
CA GLY A 3 10.27 -9.62 3.72
C GLY A 3 8.91 -9.04 3.39
N TYR A 4 8.00 -9.79 2.77
CA TYR A 4 6.60 -9.46 2.50
C TYR A 4 6.35 -8.23 1.60
N GLY A 5 5.09 -7.79 1.51
CA GLY A 5 4.65 -6.70 0.64
C GLY A 5 4.49 -7.13 -0.82
N PHE A 6 3.44 -6.68 -1.48
CA PHE A 6 3.13 -7.00 -2.86
C PHE A 6 3.84 -6.07 -3.83
N SER A 7 4.35 -6.65 -4.92
CA SER A 7 4.72 -5.94 -6.14
C SER A 7 3.46 -5.59 -6.94
N ARG A 8 3.57 -4.65 -7.90
CA ARG A 8 2.43 -4.06 -8.61
C ARG A 8 1.60 -5.07 -9.40
N TYR A 9 2.22 -5.78 -10.32
CA TYR A 9 1.54 -6.70 -11.24
C TYR A 9 2.50 -7.77 -11.73
N SER A 10 1.97 -8.86 -12.29
CA SER A 10 2.78 -9.86 -12.96
C SER A 10 3.08 -9.44 -14.40
N THR A 11 4.32 -9.59 -14.85
CA THR A 11 4.75 -9.35 -16.23
C THR A 11 4.53 -10.57 -17.11
N ASP A 12 4.24 -11.73 -16.53
CA ASP A 12 3.99 -12.98 -17.23
C ASP A 12 2.66 -13.63 -16.79
N ARG A 13 2.15 -14.53 -17.63
CA ARG A 13 0.89 -15.24 -17.38
C ARG A 13 0.94 -16.32 -16.28
N TYR A 14 2.14 -16.64 -15.81
CA TYR A 14 2.36 -17.67 -14.79
C TYR A 14 2.49 -17.12 -13.39
N PHE A 15 2.49 -15.79 -13.24
CA PHE A 15 2.69 -15.09 -11.98
C PHE A 15 4.05 -15.36 -11.32
N LEU A 16 5.08 -15.63 -12.14
CA LEU A 16 6.45 -15.84 -11.68
C LEU A 16 7.20 -14.50 -11.57
N ALA A 17 7.26 -13.75 -12.67
CA ALA A 17 8.01 -12.52 -12.76
C ALA A 17 7.10 -11.31 -12.50
N PRO A 18 7.20 -10.66 -11.32
CA PRO A 18 6.48 -9.43 -11.06
C PRO A 18 7.22 -8.23 -11.66
N HIS A 19 6.53 -7.14 -11.92
CA HIS A 19 7.16 -5.83 -11.93
C HIS A 19 7.56 -5.52 -10.48
N PHE A 20 8.86 -5.44 -10.19
CA PHE A 20 9.38 -5.50 -8.82
C PHE A 20 9.09 -4.27 -7.96
N GLU A 21 8.59 -3.20 -8.52
CA GLU A 21 8.13 -2.01 -7.82
C GLU A 21 7.03 -2.33 -6.80
N LYS A 22 7.10 -1.71 -5.62
CA LYS A 22 6.07 -1.87 -4.57
C LYS A 22 5.48 -0.52 -4.22
N MET A 23 4.20 -0.35 -4.52
CA MET A 23 3.47 0.88 -4.29
C MET A 23 2.68 0.82 -2.98
N LEU A 24 2.56 1.96 -2.30
CA LEU A 24 1.78 2.05 -1.07
C LEU A 24 0.30 1.74 -1.33
N TYR A 25 -0.29 2.30 -2.40
CA TYR A 25 -1.70 2.12 -2.72
C TYR A 25 -2.05 0.66 -3.05
N ASP A 26 -1.20 -0.07 -3.77
CA ASP A 26 -1.42 -1.49 -4.08
C ASP A 26 -1.48 -2.32 -2.78
N ASN A 27 -0.52 -2.08 -1.89
CA ASN A 27 -0.46 -2.78 -0.60
C ASN A 27 -1.66 -2.42 0.30
N ALA A 28 -2.10 -1.16 0.29
CA ALA A 28 -3.27 -0.72 1.03
C ALA A 28 -4.56 -1.42 0.53
N LEU A 29 -4.81 -1.37 -0.78
CA LEU A 29 -6.00 -1.97 -1.37
C LEU A 29 -6.02 -3.50 -1.22
N LEU A 30 -4.87 -4.14 -1.32
CA LEU A 30 -4.76 -5.59 -1.07
C LEU A 30 -5.03 -5.95 0.40
N ILE A 31 -4.54 -5.18 1.37
CA ILE A 31 -4.91 -5.38 2.78
C ILE A 31 -6.43 -5.32 2.95
N MET A 32 -7.10 -4.30 2.36
CA MET A 32 -8.57 -4.18 2.43
C MET A 32 -9.26 -5.40 1.82
N ALA A 33 -8.81 -5.84 0.63
CA ALA A 33 -9.37 -7.00 -0.06
C ALA A 33 -9.24 -8.28 0.79
N TYR A 34 -8.05 -8.55 1.30
CA TYR A 34 -7.79 -9.75 2.11
C TYR A 34 -8.56 -9.74 3.43
N VAL A 35 -8.66 -8.61 4.13
CA VAL A 35 -9.46 -8.49 5.36
C VAL A 35 -10.94 -8.69 5.06
N SER A 36 -11.44 -8.15 3.94
CA SER A 36 -12.83 -8.34 3.52
C SER A 36 -13.15 -9.80 3.24
N VAL A 37 -12.26 -10.50 2.51
CA VAL A 37 -12.42 -11.94 2.22
C VAL A 37 -12.32 -12.77 3.51
N TYR A 38 -11.42 -12.41 4.43
CA TYR A 38 -11.36 -13.03 5.76
C TYR A 38 -12.70 -12.88 6.50
N GLY A 39 -13.28 -11.68 6.50
CA GLY A 39 -14.59 -11.43 7.12
C GLY A 39 -15.70 -12.32 6.58
N MET A 40 -15.66 -12.65 5.28
CA MET A 40 -16.65 -13.49 4.62
C MET A 40 -16.39 -14.99 4.82
N THR A 41 -15.12 -15.42 4.83
CA THR A 41 -14.74 -16.84 4.75
C THR A 41 -14.24 -17.42 6.07
N GLN A 42 -13.80 -16.58 6.98
CA GLN A 42 -13.11 -16.94 8.24
C GLN A 42 -11.83 -17.77 8.00
N ASN A 43 -11.28 -17.76 6.78
CA ASN A 43 -10.03 -18.44 6.47
C ASN A 43 -8.84 -17.53 6.86
N HIS A 44 -8.10 -17.97 7.86
CA HIS A 44 -6.96 -17.24 8.43
C HIS A 44 -5.84 -16.94 7.43
N LEU A 45 -5.71 -17.70 6.35
CA LEU A 45 -4.73 -17.41 5.29
C LEU A 45 -4.85 -15.97 4.78
N TYR A 46 -6.08 -15.46 4.64
CA TYR A 46 -6.30 -14.10 4.18
C TYR A 46 -5.92 -13.04 5.23
N LEU A 47 -6.22 -13.29 6.50
CA LEU A 47 -5.83 -12.39 7.58
C LEU A 47 -4.30 -12.37 7.74
N ASP A 48 -3.64 -13.52 7.74
CA ASP A 48 -2.18 -13.64 7.82
C ASP A 48 -1.50 -12.91 6.66
N THR A 49 -2.06 -13.01 5.45
CA THR A 49 -1.56 -12.29 4.28
C THR A 49 -1.68 -10.79 4.46
N ALA A 50 -2.81 -10.29 4.95
CA ALA A 50 -3.02 -8.88 5.24
C ALA A 50 -2.06 -8.38 6.33
N GLU A 51 -1.86 -9.15 7.40
CA GLU A 51 -0.93 -8.81 8.48
C GLU A 51 0.53 -8.77 8.01
N LYS A 52 0.97 -9.75 7.22
CA LYS A 52 2.31 -9.79 6.61
C LYS A 52 2.53 -8.58 5.69
N THR A 53 1.51 -8.19 4.93
CA THR A 53 1.56 -7.00 4.06
C THR A 53 1.66 -5.72 4.89
N ALA A 54 0.86 -5.58 5.94
CA ALA A 54 0.93 -4.44 6.85
C ALA A 54 2.28 -4.37 7.58
N GLN A 55 2.84 -5.52 8.01
CA GLN A 55 4.17 -5.57 8.61
C GLN A 55 5.26 -5.04 7.68
N TYR A 56 5.18 -5.35 6.38
CA TYR A 56 6.09 -4.78 5.38
C TYR A 56 5.97 -3.25 5.34
N VAL A 57 4.76 -2.70 5.23
CA VAL A 57 4.55 -1.25 5.15
C VAL A 57 5.06 -0.55 6.42
N LEU A 58 4.73 -1.10 7.59
CA LEU A 58 5.16 -0.54 8.87
C LEU A 58 6.68 -0.58 9.08
N ARG A 59 7.37 -1.53 8.48
CA ARG A 59 8.82 -1.70 8.62
C ARG A 59 9.62 -0.94 7.56
N GLU A 60 9.14 -0.91 6.30
CA GLU A 60 9.92 -0.42 5.16
C GLU A 60 9.45 0.94 4.63
N MET A 61 8.17 1.26 4.80
CA MET A 61 7.55 2.42 4.16
C MET A 61 7.04 3.47 5.15
N THR A 62 7.37 3.37 6.43
CA THR A 62 6.90 4.33 7.44
C THR A 62 7.99 5.33 7.78
N SER A 63 7.67 6.62 7.73
CA SER A 63 8.55 7.69 8.18
C SER A 63 8.62 7.76 9.72
N LEU A 64 9.66 8.39 10.25
CA LEU A 64 9.82 8.59 11.69
C LEU A 64 8.65 9.39 12.31
N ASP A 65 8.03 10.26 11.52
CA ASP A 65 6.89 11.10 11.95
C ASP A 65 5.52 10.43 11.76
N GLY A 66 5.47 9.20 11.23
CA GLY A 66 4.28 8.38 11.13
C GLY A 66 3.57 8.40 9.77
N GLY A 67 3.98 9.23 8.82
CA GLY A 67 3.46 9.17 7.43
C GLY A 67 4.08 8.00 6.67
N PHE A 68 3.40 7.53 5.62
CA PHE A 68 3.87 6.43 4.79
C PHE A 68 4.45 6.95 3.47
N TYR A 69 5.62 6.44 3.10
CA TYR A 69 6.29 6.71 1.83
C TYR A 69 5.55 6.10 0.64
N SER A 70 5.78 6.64 -0.57
CA SER A 70 4.99 6.29 -1.77
C SER A 70 5.33 4.93 -2.35
N ALA A 71 6.63 4.65 -2.56
CA ALA A 71 7.04 3.47 -3.33
C ALA A 71 8.46 3.01 -3.03
N GLN A 72 8.71 1.71 -3.26
CA GLN A 72 10.05 1.17 -3.44
C GLN A 72 10.27 0.83 -4.91
N ASP A 73 11.45 1.20 -5.43
CA ASP A 73 11.80 1.02 -6.83
C ASP A 73 11.91 -0.48 -7.22
N ALA A 74 11.76 -0.76 -8.49
CA ALA A 74 12.04 -2.07 -9.07
C ALA A 74 13.54 -2.33 -9.18
N ASP A 75 14.30 -1.26 -9.43
CA ASP A 75 15.73 -1.33 -9.72
C ASP A 75 16.59 -1.19 -8.47
N SER A 76 17.66 -1.95 -8.46
CA SER A 76 18.73 -1.82 -7.50
C SER A 76 20.07 -1.80 -8.24
N GLU A 77 20.83 -0.71 -8.10
CA GLU A 77 22.11 -0.52 -8.77
C GLU A 77 22.02 -0.65 -10.31
N GLY A 78 20.88 -0.20 -10.89
CA GLY A 78 20.65 -0.22 -12.34
C GLY A 78 20.25 -1.59 -12.91
N ILE A 79 19.89 -2.55 -12.05
CA ILE A 79 19.43 -3.88 -12.45
C ILE A 79 18.06 -4.13 -11.84
N GLU A 80 17.05 -4.37 -12.72
CA GLU A 80 15.69 -4.68 -12.28
C GLU A 80 15.66 -6.01 -11.50
N GLY A 81 14.96 -6.02 -10.37
CA GLY A 81 14.77 -7.19 -9.54
C GLY A 81 16.00 -7.67 -8.75
N LYS A 82 17.18 -7.05 -8.90
CA LYS A 82 18.42 -7.48 -8.20
C LYS A 82 18.22 -7.64 -6.69
N TYR A 83 17.48 -6.74 -6.08
CA TYR A 83 17.20 -6.78 -4.64
C TYR A 83 16.40 -8.01 -4.22
N TYR A 84 15.57 -8.55 -5.10
CA TYR A 84 14.59 -9.61 -4.81
C TYR A 84 14.99 -11.00 -5.31
N THR A 85 16.00 -11.07 -6.17
CA THR A 85 16.46 -12.32 -6.79
C THR A 85 17.71 -12.86 -6.12
N PHE A 86 17.94 -14.17 -6.23
CA PHE A 86 19.08 -14.87 -5.63
C PHE A 86 19.65 -15.91 -6.60
N THR A 87 20.94 -16.20 -6.49
CA THR A 87 21.53 -17.39 -7.05
C THR A 87 21.41 -18.58 -6.10
N LEU A 88 21.50 -19.82 -6.60
CA LEU A 88 21.54 -21.01 -5.74
C LEU A 88 22.74 -20.95 -4.79
N THR A 89 23.89 -20.51 -5.29
CA THR A 89 25.12 -20.38 -4.49
C THR A 89 24.91 -19.42 -3.33
N GLU A 90 24.33 -18.24 -3.55
CA GLU A 90 24.02 -17.29 -2.47
C GLU A 90 23.13 -17.92 -1.40
N ILE A 91 22.11 -18.67 -1.79
CA ILE A 91 21.21 -19.33 -0.84
C ILE A 91 21.97 -20.36 0.03
N ILE A 92 22.84 -21.16 -0.59
CA ILE A 92 23.64 -22.15 0.12
C ILE A 92 24.67 -21.48 1.04
N ASP A 93 25.35 -20.42 0.56
CA ASP A 93 26.35 -19.72 1.36
C ASP A 93 25.73 -19.03 2.59
N VAL A 94 24.52 -18.49 2.45
CA VAL A 94 23.84 -17.76 3.52
C VAL A 94 23.16 -18.68 4.54
N LEU A 95 22.53 -19.77 4.07
CA LEU A 95 21.75 -20.66 4.93
C LEU A 95 22.52 -21.93 5.38
N GLY A 96 23.65 -22.22 4.74
CA GLY A 96 24.37 -23.48 4.87
C GLY A 96 23.79 -24.58 3.98
N GLU A 97 24.59 -25.63 3.72
CA GLU A 97 24.32 -26.68 2.72
C GLU A 97 22.95 -27.34 2.90
N GLU A 98 22.64 -27.82 4.10
CA GLU A 98 21.41 -28.57 4.39
C GLU A 98 20.16 -27.69 4.29
N ARG A 99 20.15 -26.55 5.00
CA ARG A 99 19.00 -25.62 5.04
C ARG A 99 18.81 -24.94 3.69
N GLY A 100 19.91 -24.57 3.03
CA GLY A 100 19.89 -23.96 1.71
C GLY A 100 19.30 -24.86 0.65
N LYS A 101 19.64 -26.17 0.63
CA LYS A 101 19.03 -27.15 -0.28
C LYS A 101 17.53 -27.30 -0.02
N ARG A 102 17.13 -27.50 1.25
CA ARG A 102 15.73 -27.62 1.64
C ARG A 102 14.93 -26.36 1.21
N PHE A 103 15.46 -25.17 1.44
CA PHE A 103 14.83 -23.92 1.04
C PHE A 103 14.72 -23.82 -0.48
N SER A 104 15.79 -24.15 -1.21
CA SER A 104 15.83 -24.10 -2.67
C SER A 104 14.83 -25.03 -3.34
N GLU A 105 14.66 -26.24 -2.81
CA GLU A 105 13.65 -27.20 -3.27
C GLU A 105 12.22 -26.64 -3.05
N ALA A 106 11.96 -26.06 -1.88
CA ALA A 106 10.64 -25.52 -1.54
C ALA A 106 10.27 -24.28 -2.38
N PHE A 107 11.24 -23.43 -2.69
CA PHE A 107 11.02 -22.14 -3.33
C PHE A 107 11.46 -22.08 -4.81
N ASP A 108 11.61 -23.22 -5.47
CA ASP A 108 11.93 -23.37 -6.91
C ASP A 108 13.24 -22.65 -7.31
N ILE A 109 14.28 -22.78 -6.49
CA ILE A 109 15.59 -22.17 -6.73
C ILE A 109 16.52 -23.21 -7.34
N THR A 110 17.05 -22.93 -8.53
CA THR A 110 17.88 -23.84 -9.30
C THR A 110 19.21 -23.20 -9.72
N GLU A 111 20.18 -24.01 -10.12
CA GLU A 111 21.46 -23.51 -10.63
C GLU A 111 21.30 -22.71 -11.94
N LYS A 112 20.38 -23.12 -12.80
CA LYS A 112 20.08 -22.44 -14.07
C LYS A 112 19.39 -21.11 -13.87
N GLY A 113 18.68 -20.94 -12.75
CA GLY A 113 17.77 -19.83 -12.51
C GLY A 113 16.40 -20.02 -13.17
N ASN A 114 15.38 -19.35 -12.62
CA ASN A 114 14.04 -19.29 -13.17
C ASN A 114 13.71 -17.91 -13.78
N PHE A 115 14.63 -16.95 -13.67
CA PHE A 115 14.51 -15.59 -14.21
C PHE A 115 15.89 -15.04 -14.57
N GLU A 116 16.19 -14.89 -15.87
CA GLU A 116 17.44 -14.27 -16.41
C GLU A 116 18.76 -14.77 -15.77
N GLY A 117 18.83 -16.05 -15.45
CA GLY A 117 20.03 -16.69 -14.85
C GLY A 117 20.10 -16.56 -13.32
N VAL A 118 19.15 -15.91 -12.68
CA VAL A 118 18.94 -15.84 -11.23
C VAL A 118 17.58 -16.45 -10.86
N ASN A 119 17.25 -16.48 -9.58
CA ASN A 119 15.97 -17.03 -9.15
C ASN A 119 15.12 -16.01 -8.42
N ILE A 120 13.84 -15.98 -8.77
CA ILE A 120 12.77 -15.40 -7.97
C ILE A 120 12.25 -16.52 -7.07
N PRO A 121 12.46 -16.49 -5.74
CA PRO A 121 11.87 -17.47 -4.82
C PRO A 121 10.35 -17.46 -4.93
N ASN A 122 9.76 -18.62 -5.21
CA ASN A 122 8.32 -18.74 -5.42
C ASN A 122 7.77 -20.09 -4.93
N LEU A 123 6.46 -20.16 -4.71
CA LEU A 123 5.74 -21.36 -4.28
C LEU A 123 4.84 -21.95 -5.38
N LEU A 124 5.04 -21.59 -6.65
CA LEU A 124 4.17 -22.01 -7.76
C LEU A 124 4.13 -23.52 -7.98
N LYS A 125 5.20 -24.22 -7.57
CA LYS A 125 5.34 -25.67 -7.66
C LYS A 125 5.28 -26.39 -6.31
N SER A 126 5.11 -25.64 -5.23
CA SER A 126 5.16 -26.17 -3.86
C SER A 126 3.84 -25.96 -3.16
N ASN A 127 3.44 -26.97 -2.35
CA ASN A 127 2.29 -26.85 -1.43
C ASN A 127 2.74 -26.53 -0.01
N VAL A 128 4.01 -26.14 0.19
CA VAL A 128 4.55 -25.78 1.51
C VAL A 128 3.98 -24.42 1.90
N LEU A 129 3.33 -24.36 3.06
CA LEU A 129 2.96 -23.10 3.68
C LEU A 129 4.17 -22.52 4.43
N ASP A 130 4.34 -21.23 4.38
CA ASP A 130 5.53 -20.47 4.83
C ASP A 130 6.09 -20.77 6.22
N ALA A 131 5.25 -21.22 7.16
CA ALA A 131 5.60 -21.30 8.58
C ALA A 131 6.88 -22.12 8.89
N ASP A 132 7.21 -23.08 8.02
CA ASP A 132 8.39 -23.93 8.21
C ASP A 132 9.72 -23.26 7.82
N PHE A 133 9.69 -22.07 7.23
CA PHE A 133 10.86 -21.36 6.69
C PHE A 133 11.05 -19.94 7.21
N ASP A 134 10.35 -19.54 8.26
CA ASP A 134 10.43 -18.18 8.79
C ASP A 134 11.86 -17.76 9.15
N GLY A 135 12.65 -18.65 9.72
CA GLY A 135 14.05 -18.39 10.08
C GLY A 135 14.94 -18.14 8.85
N GLU A 136 14.77 -18.96 7.81
CA GLU A 136 15.47 -18.83 6.53
C GLU A 136 15.08 -17.53 5.82
N MET A 137 13.78 -17.22 5.76
CA MET A 137 13.29 -15.99 5.15
C MET A 137 13.81 -14.74 5.88
N GLN A 138 13.88 -14.74 7.21
CA GLN A 138 14.45 -13.64 7.99
C GLN A 138 15.96 -13.50 7.72
N THR A 139 16.70 -14.59 7.65
CA THR A 139 18.12 -14.57 7.35
C THR A 139 18.39 -14.01 5.96
N LEU A 140 17.65 -14.47 4.95
CA LEU A 140 17.77 -13.98 3.55
C LEU A 140 17.31 -12.51 3.42
N TYR A 141 16.29 -12.10 4.17
CA TYR A 141 15.85 -10.71 4.24
C TYR A 141 16.97 -9.79 4.75
N HIS A 142 17.64 -10.15 5.85
CA HIS A 142 18.75 -9.37 6.37
C HIS A 142 19.94 -9.36 5.41
N TYR A 143 20.27 -10.49 4.82
CA TYR A 143 21.33 -10.60 3.83
C TYR A 143 21.11 -9.65 2.63
N ARG A 144 19.93 -9.67 2.00
CA ARG A 144 19.67 -8.81 0.85
C ARG A 144 19.73 -7.32 1.18
N LYS A 145 19.34 -6.90 2.40
CA LYS A 145 19.46 -5.48 2.86
C LYS A 145 20.91 -5.01 2.94
N ILE A 146 21.85 -5.92 3.21
CA ILE A 146 23.27 -5.62 3.23
C ILE A 146 23.88 -5.69 1.83
N ARG A 147 23.43 -6.70 1.03
CA ARG A 147 23.92 -6.96 -0.32
C ARG A 147 23.66 -5.83 -1.30
N SER A 148 22.49 -5.24 -1.27
CA SER A 148 22.11 -4.18 -2.21
C SER A 148 21.13 -3.19 -1.59
N LYS A 149 21.16 -1.95 -2.11
CA LYS A 149 20.27 -0.88 -1.67
C LYS A 149 19.10 -0.73 -2.64
N LEU A 150 17.92 -0.61 -2.09
CA LEU A 150 16.72 -0.31 -2.84
C LEU A 150 16.37 1.17 -2.68
N HIS A 151 16.04 1.85 -3.78
CA HIS A 151 15.60 3.24 -3.72
C HIS A 151 14.19 3.32 -3.15
N LEU A 152 13.99 4.27 -2.25
CA LEU A 152 12.70 4.57 -1.62
C LEU A 152 12.24 5.95 -2.09
N ASP A 153 11.08 6.02 -2.75
CA ASP A 153 10.41 7.30 -3.01
C ASP A 153 9.78 7.80 -1.71
N ASP A 154 10.47 8.71 -1.06
CA ASP A 154 10.15 9.24 0.26
C ASP A 154 9.06 10.34 0.26
N LYS A 155 8.38 10.55 -0.88
CA LYS A 155 7.18 11.40 -0.91
C LYS A 155 6.06 10.77 -0.10
N ILE A 156 5.31 11.60 0.61
CA ILE A 156 4.11 11.20 1.34
C ILE A 156 2.92 11.83 0.61
N LEU A 157 2.11 11.01 -0.06
CA LEU A 157 0.94 11.42 -0.81
C LEU A 157 -0.31 11.25 0.07
N ILE A 158 -1.16 12.29 0.14
CA ILE A 158 -2.31 12.27 1.04
C ILE A 158 -3.31 11.17 0.69
N SER A 159 -3.67 11.01 -0.58
CA SER A 159 -4.62 9.98 -1.03
C SER A 159 -4.12 8.56 -0.75
N TRP A 160 -2.84 8.26 -1.00
CA TRP A 160 -2.29 6.93 -0.74
C TRP A 160 -2.13 6.64 0.75
N ASN A 161 -1.77 7.64 1.55
CA ASN A 161 -1.76 7.52 3.01
C ASN A 161 -3.18 7.32 3.56
N ALA A 162 -4.15 8.00 3.02
CA ALA A 162 -5.55 7.83 3.39
C ALA A 162 -6.05 6.39 3.11
N MET A 163 -5.69 5.80 1.96
CA MET A 163 -5.95 4.38 1.67
C MET A 163 -5.30 3.47 2.71
N MET A 164 -4.05 3.74 3.09
CA MET A 164 -3.34 2.93 4.09
C MET A 164 -3.94 3.10 5.49
N ILE A 165 -4.36 4.30 5.89
CA ILE A 165 -5.08 4.54 7.14
C ILE A 165 -6.37 3.73 7.18
N ALA A 166 -7.15 3.77 6.09
CA ALA A 166 -8.40 3.01 5.99
C ALA A 166 -8.14 1.49 6.07
N SER A 167 -7.12 0.98 5.37
CA SER A 167 -6.79 -0.44 5.38
C SER A 167 -6.28 -0.93 6.74
N LEU A 168 -5.44 -0.16 7.43
CA LEU A 168 -4.98 -0.50 8.78
C LEU A 168 -6.12 -0.45 9.82
N SER A 169 -7.04 0.49 9.68
CA SER A 169 -8.24 0.57 10.51
C SER A 169 -9.15 -0.65 10.31
N LEU A 170 -9.33 -1.10 9.07
CA LEU A 170 -10.06 -2.32 8.74
C LEU A 170 -9.34 -3.56 9.28
N LEU A 171 -8.01 -3.63 9.09
CA LEU A 171 -7.18 -4.72 9.59
C LEU A 171 -7.23 -4.84 11.13
N TYR A 172 -7.23 -3.72 11.85
CA TYR A 172 -7.44 -3.70 13.29
C TYR A 172 -8.78 -4.35 13.67
N ARG A 173 -9.87 -4.01 12.97
CA ARG A 173 -11.18 -4.62 13.25
C ARG A 173 -11.21 -6.12 12.99
N GLY A 174 -10.46 -6.60 12.01
CA GLY A 174 -10.34 -8.03 11.70
C GLY A 174 -9.44 -8.79 12.67
N SER A 175 -8.28 -8.24 13.00
CA SER A 175 -7.24 -8.93 13.80
C SER A 175 -7.29 -8.64 15.30
N ARG A 176 -7.93 -7.54 15.71
CA ARG A 176 -7.91 -7.00 17.08
C ARG A 176 -6.51 -6.63 17.59
N ASN A 177 -5.55 -6.40 16.70
CA ASN A 177 -4.20 -6.01 17.04
C ASN A 177 -4.06 -4.48 17.04
N GLU A 178 -3.94 -3.91 18.23
CA GLU A 178 -3.90 -2.45 18.48
C GLU A 178 -2.80 -1.71 17.69
N LYS A 179 -1.71 -2.38 17.35
CA LYS A 179 -0.61 -1.75 16.60
C LYS A 179 -1.05 -1.17 15.25
N TYR A 180 -2.06 -1.78 14.62
CA TYR A 180 -2.57 -1.29 13.32
C TYR A 180 -3.42 -0.04 13.48
N LEU A 181 -4.25 0.01 14.51
CA LEU A 181 -5.02 1.22 14.82
C LEU A 181 -4.11 2.37 15.24
N GLU A 182 -3.12 2.11 16.07
CA GLU A 182 -2.13 3.10 16.49
C GLU A 182 -1.37 3.69 15.28
N ALA A 183 -0.92 2.84 14.35
CA ALA A 183 -0.26 3.27 13.12
C ALA A 183 -1.19 4.11 12.23
N ALA A 184 -2.46 3.72 12.08
CA ALA A 184 -3.45 4.48 11.34
C ALA A 184 -3.70 5.87 11.94
N MET A 185 -3.84 5.94 13.27
CA MET A 185 -4.04 7.21 13.99
C MET A 185 -2.79 8.11 13.92
N ASN A 186 -1.59 7.53 13.96
CA ASN A 186 -0.33 8.27 13.81
C ASN A 186 -0.24 8.88 12.41
N ALA A 187 -0.55 8.10 11.38
CA ALA A 187 -0.55 8.58 10.00
C ALA A 187 -1.61 9.67 9.78
N GLN A 188 -2.83 9.51 10.33
CA GLN A 188 -3.85 10.55 10.26
C GLN A 188 -3.40 11.86 10.93
N ARG A 189 -2.78 11.78 12.11
CA ARG A 189 -2.24 12.98 12.79
C ARG A 189 -1.12 13.63 11.97
N PHE A 190 -0.28 12.83 11.32
CA PHE A 190 0.75 13.34 10.41
C PHE A 190 0.13 14.11 9.24
N LEU A 191 -0.90 13.54 8.57
CA LEU A 191 -1.59 14.21 7.47
C LEU A 191 -2.26 15.51 7.93
N GLU A 192 -2.97 15.47 9.04
CA GLU A 192 -3.66 16.66 9.60
C GLU A 192 -2.67 17.79 9.92
N LYS A 193 -1.52 17.46 10.50
CA LYS A 193 -0.49 18.44 10.85
C LYS A 193 0.22 19.03 9.65
N ASN A 194 0.52 18.21 8.63
CA ASN A 194 1.46 18.57 7.58
C ASN A 194 0.79 18.83 6.22
N LEU A 195 -0.37 18.23 5.95
CA LEU A 195 -1.05 18.26 4.66
C LEU A 195 -2.47 18.81 4.71
N CYS A 196 -2.94 19.30 5.88
CA CYS A 196 -4.22 19.97 6.02
C CYS A 196 -4.02 21.40 6.52
N GLU A 197 -4.80 22.33 5.99
CA GLU A 197 -4.89 23.70 6.47
C GLU A 197 -6.37 24.11 6.49
N GLY A 198 -7.01 24.02 7.66
CA GLY A 198 -8.47 24.04 7.76
C GLY A 198 -9.07 22.86 6.97
N LEU A 199 -9.88 23.15 5.97
CA LEU A 199 -10.46 22.16 5.06
C LEU A 199 -9.73 22.07 3.71
N CYS A 200 -8.60 22.78 3.55
CA CYS A 200 -7.75 22.66 2.37
C CYS A 200 -6.76 21.53 2.55
N LEU A 201 -6.70 20.62 1.57
CA LEU A 201 -5.74 19.53 1.51
C LEU A 201 -4.60 19.87 0.54
N TYR A 202 -3.41 19.37 0.85
CA TYR A 202 -2.22 19.42 -0.01
C TYR A 202 -1.92 18.00 -0.49
N THR A 203 -1.61 17.84 -1.77
CA THR A 203 -1.46 16.52 -2.40
C THR A 203 -0.27 15.74 -1.86
N SER A 204 0.86 16.42 -1.55
CA SER A 204 2.10 15.73 -1.18
C SER A 204 2.96 16.47 -0.18
N TRP A 205 3.77 15.70 0.53
CA TRP A 205 4.79 16.14 1.50
C TRP A 205 6.13 15.49 1.21
N ARG A 206 7.20 16.29 1.20
CA ARG A 206 8.59 15.85 1.21
C ARG A 206 9.45 16.88 1.95
N GLY A 207 9.41 16.81 3.29
CA GLY A 207 10.04 17.84 4.15
C GLY A 207 9.31 19.19 4.17
N GLN A 208 8.43 19.45 3.20
CA GLN A 208 7.54 20.61 3.11
C GLN A 208 6.31 20.25 2.28
N LYS A 209 5.24 21.06 2.36
CA LYS A 209 4.06 20.90 1.50
C LYS A 209 4.45 21.16 0.04
N HIS A 210 3.98 20.30 -0.86
CA HIS A 210 4.13 20.45 -2.29
C HIS A 210 2.75 20.41 -2.94
N SER A 211 2.46 21.38 -3.81
CA SER A 211 1.17 21.58 -4.49
C SER A 211 0.08 22.16 -3.59
N GLU A 212 -0.39 23.33 -3.95
CA GLU A 212 -1.56 23.99 -3.35
C GLU A 212 -2.88 23.45 -3.94
N ASN A 213 -2.82 22.73 -5.06
CA ASN A 213 -3.99 22.22 -5.76
C ASN A 213 -4.16 20.73 -5.48
N SER A 214 -5.00 20.42 -4.50
CA SER A 214 -5.47 19.06 -4.26
C SER A 214 -6.51 18.64 -5.31
N PHE A 215 -6.58 17.33 -5.53
CA PHE A 215 -7.53 16.70 -6.45
C PHE A 215 -8.72 16.11 -5.68
N LEU A 216 -9.78 15.77 -6.40
CA LEU A 216 -10.93 15.06 -5.86
C LEU A 216 -10.52 13.81 -5.08
N ASP A 217 -9.56 13.04 -5.60
CA ASP A 217 -9.08 11.80 -5.00
C ASP A 217 -8.51 12.02 -3.59
N ASP A 218 -7.82 13.15 -3.37
CA ASP A 218 -7.25 13.50 -2.07
C ASP A 218 -8.35 13.63 -1.01
N TYR A 219 -9.46 14.28 -1.37
CA TYR A 219 -10.63 14.42 -0.48
C TYR A 219 -11.38 13.10 -0.34
N ALA A 220 -11.64 12.41 -1.43
CA ALA A 220 -12.43 11.19 -1.45
C ALA A 220 -11.81 10.11 -0.55
N PHE A 221 -10.51 9.85 -0.69
CA PHE A 221 -9.81 8.86 0.14
C PHE A 221 -9.62 9.34 1.58
N TYR A 222 -9.38 10.65 1.81
CA TYR A 222 -9.24 11.15 3.18
C TYR A 222 -10.56 11.04 3.96
N ILE A 223 -11.70 11.29 3.33
CA ILE A 223 -13.03 11.04 3.91
C ILE A 223 -13.18 9.55 4.25
N THR A 224 -12.81 8.65 3.35
CA THR A 224 -12.84 7.21 3.61
C THR A 224 -11.98 6.85 4.82
N ALA A 225 -10.77 7.39 4.93
CA ALA A 225 -9.90 7.16 6.08
C ALA A 225 -10.52 7.59 7.41
N LEU A 226 -11.14 8.78 7.44
CA LEU A 226 -11.83 9.29 8.62
C LEU A 226 -13.03 8.41 9.01
N LEU A 227 -13.80 7.93 8.03
CA LEU A 227 -14.92 7.01 8.27
C LEU A 227 -14.44 5.67 8.83
N GLU A 228 -13.33 5.12 8.31
CA GLU A 228 -12.77 3.87 8.83
C GLU A 228 -12.20 4.02 10.24
N LEU A 229 -11.58 5.16 10.55
CA LEU A 229 -11.16 5.50 11.93
C LEU A 229 -12.37 5.65 12.86
N TYR A 230 -13.45 6.30 12.41
CA TYR A 230 -14.69 6.37 13.18
C TYR A 230 -15.22 4.99 13.50
N HIS A 231 -15.34 4.10 12.52
CA HIS A 231 -15.82 2.72 12.72
C HIS A 231 -14.92 1.89 13.64
N SER A 232 -13.64 2.23 13.75
CA SER A 232 -12.68 1.52 14.59
C SER A 232 -12.63 2.05 16.03
N THR A 233 -12.89 3.34 16.22
CA THR A 233 -12.74 4.02 17.52
C THR A 233 -14.05 4.45 18.16
N LEU A 234 -15.10 4.62 17.36
CA LEU A 234 -16.36 5.28 17.69
C LEU A 234 -16.19 6.73 18.19
N ASN A 235 -15.02 7.34 17.91
CA ASN A 235 -14.81 8.76 18.19
C ASN A 235 -15.50 9.61 17.12
N LYS A 236 -16.56 10.34 17.54
CA LYS A 236 -17.38 11.16 16.66
C LYS A 236 -16.63 12.30 15.97
N ASP A 237 -15.48 12.73 16.49
CA ASP A 237 -14.67 13.78 15.87
C ASP A 237 -14.23 13.39 14.45
N TYR A 238 -13.96 12.11 14.23
CA TYR A 238 -13.65 11.60 12.89
C TYR A 238 -14.84 11.68 11.93
N LEU A 239 -16.04 11.37 12.41
CA LEU A 239 -17.27 11.47 11.62
C LEU A 239 -17.59 12.93 11.28
N GLU A 240 -17.51 13.82 12.25
CA GLU A 240 -17.75 15.25 12.06
C GLU A 240 -16.73 15.86 11.05
N LYS A 241 -15.45 15.46 11.14
CA LYS A 241 -14.44 15.84 10.15
C LYS A 241 -14.75 15.26 8.75
N ALA A 242 -15.12 13.99 8.66
CA ALA A 242 -15.50 13.38 7.39
C ALA A 242 -16.63 14.13 6.69
N GLU A 243 -17.65 14.54 7.45
CA GLU A 243 -18.78 15.33 6.96
C GLU A 243 -18.33 16.73 6.47
N GLN A 244 -17.44 17.40 7.20
CA GLN A 244 -16.90 18.70 6.82
C GLN A 244 -16.09 18.61 5.52
N PHE A 245 -15.18 17.63 5.40
CA PHE A 245 -14.41 17.40 4.16
C PHE A 245 -15.29 16.98 2.98
N CYS A 246 -16.37 16.22 3.25
CA CYS A 246 -17.34 15.86 2.23
C CYS A 246 -18.07 17.08 1.67
N ARG A 247 -18.53 17.98 2.53
CA ARG A 247 -19.15 19.27 2.12
C ARG A 247 -18.17 20.14 1.33
N GLU A 248 -16.93 20.19 1.74
CA GLU A 248 -15.88 20.93 1.03
C GLU A 248 -15.57 20.32 -0.33
N ALA A 249 -15.51 18.98 -0.45
CA ALA A 249 -15.34 18.30 -1.72
C ALA A 249 -16.51 18.59 -2.69
N VAL A 250 -17.75 18.58 -2.20
CA VAL A 250 -18.92 18.98 -3.00
C VAL A 250 -18.79 20.43 -3.46
N ARG A 251 -18.42 21.36 -2.57
CA ARG A 251 -18.27 22.77 -2.90
C ARG A 251 -17.21 23.02 -4.00
N ARG A 252 -16.09 22.27 -3.97
CA ARG A 252 -14.94 22.48 -4.86
C ARG A 252 -15.06 21.76 -6.20
N PHE A 253 -15.55 20.54 -6.18
CA PHE A 253 -15.40 19.63 -7.31
C PHE A 253 -16.73 19.25 -7.99
N ALA A 254 -17.91 19.50 -7.37
CA ALA A 254 -19.16 19.06 -7.95
C ALA A 254 -19.51 19.79 -9.27
N ASP A 255 -19.94 19.03 -10.28
CA ASP A 255 -20.64 19.58 -11.42
C ASP A 255 -22.15 19.64 -11.11
N THR A 256 -22.59 20.84 -10.75
CA THR A 256 -24.01 21.07 -10.37
C THR A 256 -24.99 21.03 -11.56
N VAL A 257 -24.46 20.98 -12.79
CA VAL A 257 -25.30 20.97 -14.02
C VAL A 257 -25.47 19.56 -14.55
N ASN A 258 -24.38 18.82 -14.72
CA ASN A 258 -24.40 17.49 -15.34
C ASN A 258 -24.17 16.34 -14.32
N GLY A 259 -23.97 16.67 -13.06
CA GLY A 259 -23.70 15.69 -12.00
C GLY A 259 -22.26 15.14 -12.00
N GLY A 260 -21.92 14.42 -10.93
CA GLY A 260 -20.57 13.92 -10.69
C GLY A 260 -19.60 15.02 -10.28
N PHE A 261 -18.30 14.69 -10.25
CA PHE A 261 -17.24 15.55 -9.77
C PHE A 261 -16.14 15.70 -10.80
N TYR A 262 -15.63 16.92 -10.93
CA TYR A 262 -14.39 17.18 -11.67
C TYR A 262 -13.18 16.70 -10.88
N LEU A 263 -12.10 16.35 -11.59
CA LEU A 263 -10.84 15.93 -10.96
C LEU A 263 -10.20 17.08 -10.17
N SER A 264 -10.20 18.28 -10.73
CA SER A 264 -9.63 19.50 -10.11
C SER A 264 -10.75 20.46 -9.69
N ASP A 265 -10.40 21.46 -8.85
CA ASP A 265 -11.36 22.47 -8.38
C ASP A 265 -12.10 23.09 -9.59
N SER A 266 -13.42 23.12 -9.51
CA SER A 266 -14.31 23.62 -10.58
C SER A 266 -14.08 25.09 -10.91
N ASN A 267 -13.47 25.85 -9.98
CA ASN A 267 -13.14 27.26 -10.15
C ASN A 267 -11.72 27.50 -10.68
N ASN A 268 -10.97 26.43 -11.01
CA ASN A 268 -9.62 26.58 -11.55
C ASN A 268 -9.65 27.06 -13.01
N SER A 269 -9.49 28.38 -13.19
CA SER A 269 -9.51 29.04 -14.50
C SER A 269 -8.25 28.81 -15.36
N GLU A 270 -7.22 28.19 -14.80
CA GLU A 270 -5.96 27.92 -15.52
C GLU A 270 -6.05 26.65 -16.38
N LEU A 271 -7.05 25.80 -16.13
CA LEU A 271 -7.21 24.55 -16.87
C LEU A 271 -8.00 24.76 -18.16
N PHE A 272 -7.42 24.35 -19.28
CA PHE A 272 -8.11 24.31 -20.57
C PHE A 272 -9.30 23.33 -20.55
N MET A 273 -9.18 22.21 -19.82
CA MET A 273 -10.21 21.20 -19.60
C MET A 273 -10.08 20.63 -18.19
N ASN A 274 -11.19 20.49 -17.48
CA ASN A 274 -11.26 19.82 -16.19
C ASN A 274 -12.01 18.48 -16.37
N PRO A 275 -11.30 17.34 -16.43
CA PRO A 275 -11.92 16.05 -16.67
C PRO A 275 -12.70 15.55 -15.46
N LYS A 276 -13.66 14.66 -15.70
CA LYS A 276 -14.29 13.82 -14.69
C LYS A 276 -13.72 12.42 -14.82
N GLU A 277 -12.85 12.05 -13.88
CA GLU A 277 -12.31 10.70 -13.84
C GLU A 277 -13.34 9.75 -13.26
N THR A 278 -13.70 8.71 -14.02
CA THR A 278 -14.69 7.69 -13.65
C THR A 278 -14.19 6.26 -13.89
N TYR A 279 -12.96 6.13 -14.36
CA TYR A 279 -12.36 4.82 -14.61
C TYR A 279 -11.73 4.29 -13.33
N ASP A 280 -12.21 3.14 -12.87
CA ASP A 280 -11.64 2.41 -11.74
C ASP A 280 -10.53 1.49 -12.25
N GLY A 281 -9.30 1.99 -12.21
CA GLY A 281 -8.09 1.28 -12.64
C GLY A 281 -7.39 0.55 -11.51
N ALA A 282 -6.08 0.77 -11.36
CA ALA A 282 -5.30 0.26 -10.22
C ALA A 282 -5.75 0.90 -8.89
N VAL A 283 -6.30 2.10 -8.96
CA VAL A 283 -6.92 2.83 -7.85
C VAL A 283 -8.35 3.19 -8.28
N PRO A 284 -9.35 3.04 -7.41
CA PRO A 284 -10.70 3.54 -7.68
C PRO A 284 -10.70 5.06 -7.94
N SER A 285 -11.55 5.51 -8.85
CA SER A 285 -11.70 6.94 -9.15
C SER A 285 -12.29 7.72 -7.97
N GLY A 286 -11.94 8.99 -7.84
CA GLY A 286 -12.52 9.87 -6.83
C GLY A 286 -14.04 9.93 -6.90
N ASN A 287 -14.63 9.85 -8.11
CA ASN A 287 -16.08 9.79 -8.29
C ASN A 287 -16.70 8.54 -7.68
N SER A 288 -16.13 7.36 -7.91
CA SER A 288 -16.60 6.10 -7.32
C SER A 288 -16.46 6.12 -5.79
N VAL A 289 -15.34 6.63 -5.27
CA VAL A 289 -15.09 6.72 -3.83
C VAL A 289 -16.03 7.73 -3.17
N MET A 290 -16.31 8.89 -3.79
CA MET A 290 -17.27 9.86 -3.28
C MET A 290 -18.69 9.28 -3.23
N ALA A 291 -19.13 8.56 -4.28
CA ALA A 291 -20.43 7.89 -4.28
C ALA A 291 -20.54 6.90 -3.11
N TYR A 292 -19.49 6.13 -2.84
CA TYR A 292 -19.42 5.21 -1.70
C TYR A 292 -19.46 5.95 -0.35
N ASN A 293 -18.72 7.06 -0.24
CA ASN A 293 -18.70 7.87 0.99
C ASN A 293 -20.07 8.48 1.32
N PHE A 294 -20.82 8.93 0.30
CA PHE A 294 -22.18 9.46 0.52
C PHE A 294 -23.15 8.43 1.10
N VAL A 295 -23.00 7.16 0.74
CA VAL A 295 -23.84 6.09 1.30
C VAL A 295 -23.50 5.80 2.77
N ARG A 296 -22.28 6.13 3.19
CA ARG A 296 -21.74 5.81 4.51
C ARG A 296 -21.87 6.96 5.52
N LEU A 297 -22.01 8.20 5.05
CA LEU A 297 -22.30 9.40 5.83
C LEU A 297 -23.81 9.53 6.10
#